data_f8f1fd9cd2e5993f49f5203f37fa3a61
#
_entry.id   f8f1fd9cd2e5993f49f5203f37fa3a61
#
_cell.length_a   1.000
_cell.length_b   1.000
_cell.length_c   1.000
_cell.angle_alpha   90.00
_cell.angle_beta   90.00
_cell.angle_gamma   90.00
#
_symmetry.space_group_name_H-M   'P 1'
#
loop_
_entity.id
_entity.type
_entity.pdbx_description
1 polymer ?
#
loop_
_entity_poly.entity_id
_entity_poly.type
_entity_poly.pdbx_seq_one_letter_code
_entity_poly.pdbx_strand_id
1 'polypeptide(L)'
;MQQRIARDLAVVAACAGAVSALGGLAFLNVALPGAAYVAGAERLRRSGAGWPARRTAAFLAGVVVLAVATSAAADDRARAALAWHMAQQMTLLFVVPLGLIAGRPDALMRRRVSWTPSAYALGAAWLAAAGVQWVAHIPAVLDALNRRLAALGAVHWALVAAGVAFFGCALAALQSGRFHPLAVALYVVSIMAGTDAIGLWLIFDPRAVYDGFTVADQHRAGAVMFAAGMVPLLVGAGVAYRWLASAGRPAAAR
;
A
#
# COMPACT_ATOMS: atom_id res chain seq x y z
N MET A 1 -7.74 -31.01 -1.73
CA MET A 1 -6.56 -30.20 -2.06
C MET A 1 -6.71 -29.52 -3.41
N GLN A 2 -6.92 -30.28 -4.50
CA GLN A 2 -7.10 -29.74 -5.86
C GLN A 2 -8.21 -28.69 -5.99
N GLN A 3 -9.36 -28.86 -5.33
CA GLN A 3 -10.48 -27.92 -5.37
C GLN A 3 -10.13 -26.52 -4.79
N ARG A 4 -9.26 -26.44 -3.77
CA ARG A 4 -8.84 -25.14 -3.20
C ARG A 4 -7.90 -24.40 -4.16
N ILE A 5 -6.96 -25.12 -4.79
CA ILE A 5 -6.05 -24.53 -5.79
C ILE A 5 -6.86 -24.02 -6.97
N ALA A 6 -7.78 -24.84 -7.47
CA ALA A 6 -8.66 -24.45 -8.57
C ALA A 6 -9.48 -23.20 -8.22
N ARG A 7 -9.97 -23.11 -6.97
CA ARG A 7 -10.69 -21.92 -6.48
C ARG A 7 -9.80 -20.69 -6.40
N ASP A 8 -8.59 -20.80 -5.81
CA ASP A 8 -7.67 -19.68 -5.68
C ASP A 8 -7.19 -19.19 -7.06
N LEU A 9 -6.94 -20.11 -8.01
CA LEU A 9 -6.61 -19.77 -9.39
C LEU A 9 -7.81 -19.20 -10.15
N ALA A 10 -9.02 -19.71 -9.91
CA ALA A 10 -10.24 -19.16 -10.49
C ALA A 10 -10.50 -17.72 -10.03
N VAL A 11 -10.22 -17.41 -8.74
CA VAL A 11 -10.29 -16.04 -8.22
C VAL A 11 -9.28 -15.15 -8.94
N VAL A 12 -8.02 -15.60 -9.09
CA VAL A 12 -7.00 -14.84 -9.84
C VAL A 12 -7.44 -14.62 -11.28
N ALA A 13 -7.95 -15.66 -11.96
CA ALA A 13 -8.42 -15.59 -13.33
C ALA A 13 -9.63 -14.66 -13.48
N ALA A 14 -10.60 -14.74 -12.55
CA ALA A 14 -11.77 -13.85 -12.55
C ALA A 14 -11.37 -12.39 -12.32
N CYS A 15 -10.46 -12.13 -11.35
CA CYS A 15 -9.91 -10.79 -11.12
C CYS A 15 -9.15 -10.28 -12.34
N ALA A 16 -8.30 -11.12 -12.94
CA ALA A 16 -7.55 -10.77 -14.15
C ALA A 16 -8.49 -10.51 -15.34
N GLY A 17 -9.55 -11.30 -15.51
CA GLY A 17 -10.57 -11.09 -16.53
C GLY A 17 -11.35 -9.79 -16.33
N ALA A 18 -11.78 -9.51 -15.10
CA ALA A 18 -12.44 -8.25 -14.77
C ALA A 18 -11.53 -7.04 -15.01
N VAL A 19 -10.25 -7.15 -14.69
CA VAL A 19 -9.26 -6.08 -14.86
C VAL A 19 -8.85 -5.92 -16.33
N SER A 20 -8.85 -7.01 -17.14
CA SER A 20 -8.59 -6.90 -18.58
C SER A 20 -9.64 -6.06 -19.30
N ALA A 21 -10.88 -6.07 -18.81
CA ALA A 21 -11.95 -5.22 -19.31
C ALA A 21 -11.72 -3.71 -18.99
N LEU A 22 -10.83 -3.39 -18.03
CA LEU A 22 -10.44 -2.03 -17.68
C LEU A 22 -9.29 -1.50 -18.55
N GLY A 23 -8.72 -2.34 -19.42
CA GLY A 23 -7.68 -2.00 -20.40
C GLY A 23 -6.25 -1.92 -19.83
N GLY A 24 -5.27 -1.93 -20.73
CA GLY A 24 -3.87 -1.70 -20.43
C GLY A 24 -3.10 -2.84 -19.76
N LEU A 25 -1.94 -2.52 -19.16
CA LEU A 25 -1.06 -3.46 -18.45
C LEU A 25 -1.61 -3.95 -17.10
N ALA A 26 -2.79 -3.48 -16.69
CA ALA A 26 -3.43 -3.84 -15.44
C ALA A 26 -3.61 -5.37 -15.28
N PHE A 27 -3.86 -6.08 -16.39
CA PHE A 27 -3.90 -7.54 -16.41
C PHE A 27 -2.59 -8.17 -15.91
N LEU A 28 -1.44 -7.72 -16.41
CA LEU A 28 -0.13 -8.26 -16.02
C LEU A 28 0.18 -7.95 -14.55
N ASN A 29 -0.25 -6.81 -14.05
CA ASN A 29 -0.09 -6.40 -12.65
C ASN A 29 -0.85 -7.31 -11.68
N VAL A 30 -1.90 -8.00 -12.13
CA VAL A 30 -2.68 -8.97 -11.35
C VAL A 30 -2.22 -10.39 -11.59
N ALA A 31 -2.16 -10.79 -12.86
CA ALA A 31 -1.99 -12.19 -13.24
C ALA A 31 -0.64 -12.74 -12.77
N LEU A 32 0.45 -12.01 -13.01
CA LEU A 32 1.80 -12.48 -12.66
C LEU A 32 2.02 -12.58 -11.14
N PRO A 33 1.84 -11.51 -10.32
CA PRO A 33 2.07 -11.62 -8.89
C PRO A 33 1.05 -12.51 -8.19
N GLY A 34 -0.21 -12.51 -8.66
CA GLY A 34 -1.26 -13.38 -8.12
C GLY A 34 -0.95 -14.86 -8.34
N ALA A 35 -0.62 -15.25 -9.57
CA ALA A 35 -0.28 -16.62 -9.91
C ALA A 35 1.01 -17.09 -9.20
N ALA A 36 2.06 -16.27 -9.19
CA ALA A 36 3.31 -16.56 -8.49
C ALA A 36 3.09 -16.77 -6.99
N TYR A 37 2.26 -15.92 -6.37
CA TYR A 37 1.91 -16.04 -4.96
C TYR A 37 1.13 -17.33 -4.67
N VAL A 38 0.08 -17.63 -5.45
CA VAL A 38 -0.74 -18.85 -5.29
C VAL A 38 0.12 -20.10 -5.47
N ALA A 39 1.01 -20.13 -6.48
CA ALA A 39 1.92 -21.24 -6.71
C ALA A 39 2.90 -21.43 -5.53
N GLY A 40 3.44 -20.34 -4.97
CA GLY A 40 4.29 -20.37 -3.77
C GLY A 40 3.56 -20.89 -2.53
N ALA A 41 2.35 -20.39 -2.29
CA ALA A 41 1.50 -20.82 -1.18
C ALA A 41 1.14 -22.31 -1.27
N GLU A 42 0.82 -22.78 -2.48
CA GLU A 42 0.52 -24.18 -2.72
C GLU A 42 1.74 -25.08 -2.53
N ARG A 43 2.90 -24.67 -2.98
CA ARG A 43 4.15 -25.41 -2.72
C ARG A 43 4.39 -25.61 -1.23
N LEU A 44 4.15 -24.59 -0.40
CA LEU A 44 4.26 -24.71 1.05
C LEU A 44 3.21 -25.65 1.65
N ARG A 45 1.97 -25.60 1.17
CA ARG A 45 0.91 -26.53 1.60
C ARG A 45 1.26 -27.98 1.30
N ARG A 46 1.83 -28.26 0.12
CA ARG A 46 2.28 -29.60 -0.28
C ARG A 46 3.45 -30.13 0.55
N SER A 47 4.30 -29.25 1.05
CA SER A 47 5.40 -29.63 1.94
C SER A 47 4.96 -29.85 3.41
N GLY A 48 3.65 -29.85 3.70
CA GLY A 48 3.11 -30.00 5.05
C GLY A 48 3.16 -28.72 5.89
N ALA A 49 3.72 -27.62 5.37
CA ALA A 49 3.69 -26.34 6.06
C ALA A 49 2.30 -25.71 5.93
N GLY A 50 1.66 -25.42 7.05
CA GLY A 50 0.35 -24.77 7.07
C GLY A 50 0.44 -23.35 6.48
N TRP A 51 -0.44 -23.03 5.52
CA TRP A 51 -0.55 -21.68 4.97
C TRP A 51 -1.95 -21.13 5.20
N PRO A 52 -2.12 -20.09 6.05
CA PRO A 52 -3.44 -19.55 6.38
C PRO A 52 -4.11 -18.90 5.15
N ALA A 53 -5.38 -19.26 4.90
CA ALA A 53 -6.16 -18.70 3.78
C ALA A 53 -6.27 -17.16 3.84
N ARG A 54 -6.32 -16.57 5.05
CA ARG A 54 -6.34 -15.12 5.26
C ARG A 54 -5.16 -14.39 4.62
N ARG A 55 -3.97 -15.00 4.58
CA ARG A 55 -2.78 -14.41 3.93
C ARG A 55 -2.97 -14.36 2.41
N THR A 56 -3.47 -15.45 1.84
CA THR A 56 -3.79 -15.48 0.39
C THR A 56 -4.85 -14.44 0.04
N ALA A 57 -5.92 -14.36 0.84
CA ALA A 57 -6.98 -13.38 0.63
C ALA A 57 -6.45 -11.94 0.72
N ALA A 58 -5.62 -11.61 1.72
CA ALA A 58 -5.04 -10.28 1.88
C ALA A 58 -4.13 -9.90 0.69
N PHE A 59 -3.26 -10.83 0.24
CA PHE A 59 -2.40 -10.59 -0.91
C PHE A 59 -3.21 -10.35 -2.18
N LEU A 60 -4.16 -11.24 -2.48
CA LEU A 60 -5.00 -11.11 -3.68
C LEU A 60 -5.84 -9.83 -3.64
N ALA A 61 -6.37 -9.45 -2.48
CA ALA A 61 -7.06 -8.17 -2.33
C ALA A 61 -6.14 -6.98 -2.66
N GLY A 62 -4.89 -6.98 -2.15
CA GLY A 62 -3.89 -5.97 -2.48
C GLY A 62 -3.59 -5.91 -3.99
N VAL A 63 -3.46 -7.07 -4.64
CA VAL A 63 -3.23 -7.16 -6.09
C VAL A 63 -4.43 -6.66 -6.89
N VAL A 64 -5.66 -6.98 -6.48
CA VAL A 64 -6.89 -6.48 -7.12
C VAL A 64 -7.01 -4.97 -6.99
N VAL A 65 -6.77 -4.43 -5.78
CA VAL A 65 -6.78 -2.98 -5.55
C VAL A 65 -5.71 -2.28 -6.39
N LEU A 66 -4.49 -2.85 -6.48
CA LEU A 66 -3.43 -2.35 -7.35
C LEU A 66 -3.91 -2.26 -8.80
N ALA A 67 -4.50 -3.33 -9.32
CA ALA A 67 -4.96 -3.38 -10.70
C ALA A 67 -6.07 -2.37 -10.99
N VAL A 68 -7.03 -2.23 -10.09
CA VAL A 68 -8.10 -1.22 -10.21
C VAL A 68 -7.50 0.18 -10.17
N ALA A 69 -6.60 0.45 -9.22
CA ALA A 69 -5.97 1.76 -9.05
C ALA A 69 -5.03 2.15 -10.21
N THR A 70 -4.47 1.16 -10.94
CA THR A 70 -3.60 1.41 -12.11
C THR A 70 -4.30 1.18 -13.44
N SER A 71 -5.64 1.08 -13.45
CA SER A 71 -6.42 0.91 -14.67
C SER A 71 -6.56 2.23 -15.44
N ALA A 72 -6.74 2.13 -16.76
CA ALA A 72 -7.01 3.30 -17.60
C ALA A 72 -8.24 4.09 -17.11
N ALA A 73 -9.29 3.39 -16.66
CA ALA A 73 -10.49 4.03 -16.12
C ALA A 73 -10.22 4.80 -14.82
N ALA A 74 -9.30 4.32 -13.96
CA ALA A 74 -8.88 5.06 -12.77
C ALA A 74 -8.06 6.31 -13.15
N ASP A 75 -7.15 6.17 -14.11
CA ASP A 75 -6.34 7.28 -14.62
C ASP A 75 -7.21 8.36 -15.28
N ASP A 76 -8.24 7.97 -16.04
CA ASP A 76 -9.18 8.91 -16.65
C ASP A 76 -9.95 9.71 -15.59
N ARG A 77 -10.41 9.05 -14.52
CA ARG A 77 -11.07 9.73 -13.40
C ARG A 77 -10.12 10.66 -12.64
N ALA A 78 -8.88 10.20 -12.43
CA ALA A 78 -7.86 10.98 -11.75
C ALA A 78 -7.49 12.26 -12.54
N ARG A 79 -7.46 12.20 -13.86
CA ARG A 79 -7.28 13.38 -14.71
C ARG A 79 -8.49 14.31 -14.73
N ALA A 80 -9.69 13.78 -14.57
CA ALA A 80 -10.93 14.55 -14.58
C ALA A 80 -11.19 15.27 -13.25
N ALA A 81 -10.70 14.74 -12.12
CA ALA A 81 -10.94 15.31 -10.80
C ALA A 81 -9.77 15.05 -9.86
N LEU A 82 -9.26 16.12 -9.24
CA LEU A 82 -8.12 16.07 -8.33
C LEU A 82 -8.38 15.18 -7.11
N ALA A 83 -9.61 15.17 -6.60
CA ALA A 83 -10.01 14.29 -5.50
C ALA A 83 -9.83 12.80 -5.84
N TRP A 84 -10.12 12.38 -7.08
CA TRP A 84 -9.86 11.02 -7.55
C TRP A 84 -8.36 10.74 -7.71
N HIS A 85 -7.60 11.72 -8.17
CA HIS A 85 -6.14 11.62 -8.25
C HIS A 85 -5.52 11.36 -6.88
N MET A 86 -5.93 12.13 -5.86
CA MET A 86 -5.46 11.95 -4.48
C MET A 86 -5.90 10.59 -3.91
N ALA A 87 -7.14 10.17 -4.15
CA ALA A 87 -7.62 8.85 -3.72
C ALA A 87 -6.80 7.72 -4.35
N GLN A 88 -6.47 7.82 -5.64
CA GLN A 88 -5.63 6.86 -6.34
C GLN A 88 -4.23 6.79 -5.72
N GLN A 89 -3.55 7.92 -5.56
CA GLN A 89 -2.21 7.96 -4.97
C GLN A 89 -2.16 7.42 -3.54
N MET A 90 -3.12 7.81 -2.69
CA MET A 90 -3.19 7.33 -1.30
C MET A 90 -3.48 5.84 -1.24
N THR A 91 -4.31 5.32 -2.15
CA THR A 91 -4.56 3.88 -2.29
C THR A 91 -3.28 3.13 -2.65
N LEU A 92 -2.50 3.65 -3.60
CA LEU A 92 -1.24 3.04 -4.03
C LEU A 92 -0.14 3.12 -2.95
N LEU A 93 -0.09 4.19 -2.17
CA LEU A 93 0.91 4.37 -1.11
C LEU A 93 0.59 3.58 0.16
N PHE A 94 -0.68 3.47 0.55
CA PHE A 94 -1.07 2.90 1.84
C PHE A 94 -1.82 1.57 1.72
N VAL A 95 -2.90 1.50 0.94
CA VAL A 95 -3.81 0.34 0.94
C VAL A 95 -3.20 -0.86 0.23
N VAL A 96 -2.66 -0.65 -0.97
CA VAL A 96 -2.02 -1.70 -1.76
C VAL A 96 -0.85 -2.35 -1.00
N PRO A 97 0.14 -1.59 -0.47
CA PRO A 97 1.24 -2.17 0.27
C PRO A 97 0.82 -2.97 1.50
N LEU A 98 -0.18 -2.51 2.24
CA LEU A 98 -0.70 -3.23 3.40
C LEU A 98 -1.29 -4.60 3.01
N GLY A 99 -2.07 -4.67 1.93
CA GLY A 99 -2.59 -5.93 1.41
C GLY A 99 -1.47 -6.90 1.00
N LEU A 100 -0.50 -6.41 0.24
CA LEU A 100 0.65 -7.20 -0.22
C LEU A 100 1.47 -7.74 0.96
N ILE A 101 1.79 -6.88 1.95
CA ILE A 101 2.60 -7.25 3.12
C ILE A 101 1.84 -8.17 4.06
N ALA A 102 0.54 -7.96 4.27
CA ALA A 102 -0.31 -8.84 5.10
C ALA A 102 -0.37 -10.26 4.55
N GLY A 103 -0.19 -10.43 3.24
CA GLY A 103 -0.04 -11.72 2.58
C GLY A 103 1.26 -12.45 2.94
N ARG A 104 2.27 -11.78 3.49
CA ARG A 104 3.57 -12.38 3.86
C ARG A 104 4.27 -13.09 2.68
N PRO A 105 4.48 -12.41 1.53
CA PRO A 105 5.17 -13.01 0.39
C PRO A 105 6.62 -13.41 0.72
N ASP A 106 7.26 -12.73 1.69
CA ASP A 106 8.57 -13.07 2.24
C ASP A 106 8.64 -14.51 2.77
N ALA A 107 7.58 -14.99 3.40
CA ALA A 107 7.51 -16.34 3.95
C ALA A 107 7.33 -17.42 2.86
N LEU A 108 6.96 -17.04 1.63
CA LEU A 108 6.91 -17.96 0.48
C LEU A 108 8.29 -18.21 -0.13
N MET A 109 9.21 -17.28 0.05
CA MET A 109 10.60 -17.46 -0.38
C MET A 109 11.28 -18.42 0.61
N ARG A 110 11.88 -19.50 0.12
CA ARG A 110 12.56 -20.54 0.96
C ARG A 110 13.69 -19.99 1.83
N ARG A 111 14.20 -18.81 1.53
CA ARG A 111 15.15 -18.08 2.38
C ARG A 111 14.35 -17.28 3.41
N ARG A 112 14.34 -17.74 4.65
CA ARG A 112 14.08 -16.85 5.79
C ARG A 112 15.20 -15.82 5.81
N VAL A 113 15.04 -14.76 5.06
CA VAL A 113 15.87 -13.60 5.24
C VAL A 113 15.44 -13.02 6.58
N SER A 114 16.12 -13.40 7.66
CA SER A 114 15.98 -12.74 8.95
C SER A 114 16.62 -11.36 8.86
N TRP A 115 16.03 -10.51 8.02
CA TRP A 115 16.48 -9.15 7.87
C TRP A 115 15.95 -8.32 9.04
N THR A 116 16.88 -7.83 9.84
CA THR A 116 16.60 -6.87 10.90
C THR A 116 16.93 -5.48 10.36
N PRO A 117 15.94 -4.61 10.13
CA PRO A 117 16.22 -3.28 9.62
C PRO A 117 17.05 -2.48 10.63
N SER A 118 18.00 -1.69 10.13
CA SER A 118 18.66 -0.67 10.92
C SER A 118 17.76 0.57 11.07
N ALA A 119 18.08 1.46 12.00
CA ALA A 119 17.39 2.76 12.09
C ALA A 119 17.53 3.57 10.79
N TYR A 120 18.68 3.45 10.10
CA TYR A 120 18.90 4.08 8.79
C TYR A 120 17.97 3.51 7.71
N ALA A 121 17.73 2.19 7.71
CA ALA A 121 16.80 1.58 6.76
C ALA A 121 15.35 2.05 6.99
N LEU A 122 14.93 2.16 8.25
CA LEU A 122 13.64 2.74 8.61
C LEU A 122 13.55 4.21 8.15
N GLY A 123 14.56 5.02 8.44
CA GLY A 123 14.62 6.41 8.01
C GLY A 123 14.59 6.56 6.48
N ALA A 124 15.36 5.75 5.75
CA ALA A 124 15.38 5.76 4.29
C ALA A 124 14.02 5.35 3.69
N ALA A 125 13.35 4.33 4.23
CA ALA A 125 12.03 3.92 3.77
C ALA A 125 10.97 4.99 4.06
N TRP A 126 11.06 5.67 5.20
CA TRP A 126 10.21 6.80 5.54
C TRP A 126 10.42 7.97 4.58
N LEU A 127 11.68 8.36 4.35
CA LEU A 127 12.04 9.43 3.42
C LEU A 127 11.62 9.11 1.98
N ALA A 128 11.71 7.84 1.55
CA ALA A 128 11.22 7.42 0.24
C ALA A 128 9.70 7.59 0.13
N ALA A 129 8.94 7.16 1.14
CA ALA A 129 7.48 7.28 1.15
C ALA A 129 7.02 8.75 1.21
N ALA A 130 7.60 9.54 2.12
CA ALA A 130 7.33 10.97 2.21
C ALA A 130 7.80 11.71 0.95
N GLY A 131 9.01 11.42 0.46
CA GLY A 131 9.62 12.10 -0.66
C GLY A 131 8.84 11.90 -1.96
N VAL A 132 8.45 10.68 -2.31
CA VAL A 132 7.66 10.42 -3.52
C VAL A 132 6.30 11.13 -3.44
N GLN A 133 5.68 11.14 -2.26
CA GLN A 133 4.42 11.85 -2.04
C GLN A 133 4.60 13.36 -2.22
N TRP A 134 5.56 13.98 -1.54
CA TRP A 134 5.80 15.42 -1.63
C TRP A 134 6.18 15.86 -3.05
N VAL A 135 7.07 15.12 -3.71
CA VAL A 135 7.49 15.44 -5.08
C VAL A 135 6.31 15.35 -6.05
N ALA A 136 5.46 14.33 -5.92
CA ALA A 136 4.28 14.18 -6.77
C ALA A 136 3.26 15.34 -6.59
N HIS A 137 3.30 16.07 -5.47
CA HIS A 137 2.39 17.18 -5.19
C HIS A 137 2.98 18.55 -5.52
N ILE A 138 4.22 18.65 -6.01
CA ILE A 138 4.75 19.89 -6.57
C ILE A 138 3.90 20.24 -7.81
N PRO A 139 3.30 21.45 -7.90
CA PRO A 139 2.36 21.78 -8.97
C PRO A 139 2.90 21.49 -10.38
N ALA A 140 4.10 21.97 -10.70
CA ALA A 140 4.73 21.72 -11.99
C ALA A 140 4.95 20.21 -12.28
N VAL A 141 5.19 19.39 -11.24
CA VAL A 141 5.35 17.93 -11.38
C VAL A 141 4.00 17.29 -11.65
N LEU A 142 2.98 17.58 -10.85
CA LEU A 142 1.64 17.02 -11.03
C LEU A 142 1.07 17.36 -12.42
N ASP A 143 1.19 18.60 -12.85
CA ASP A 143 0.74 19.04 -14.17
C ASP A 143 1.50 18.33 -15.30
N ALA A 144 2.80 18.08 -15.12
CA ALA A 144 3.57 17.29 -16.08
C ALA A 144 3.16 15.81 -16.10
N LEU A 145 2.84 15.22 -14.95
CA LEU A 145 2.35 13.83 -14.83
C LEU A 145 0.98 13.66 -15.51
N ASN A 146 0.07 14.60 -15.33
CA ASN A 146 -1.25 14.57 -15.97
C ASN A 146 -1.17 14.63 -17.50
N ARG A 147 -0.10 15.20 -18.05
CA ARG A 147 0.14 15.26 -19.51
C ARG A 147 0.87 14.05 -20.07
N ARG A 148 1.51 13.20 -19.24
CA ARG A 148 2.37 12.09 -19.68
C ARG A 148 2.05 10.78 -18.96
N LEU A 149 1.27 9.91 -19.59
CA LEU A 149 0.85 8.62 -19.03
C LEU A 149 2.01 7.73 -18.52
N ALA A 150 3.12 7.69 -19.27
CA ALA A 150 4.28 6.90 -18.86
C ALA A 150 4.91 7.42 -17.55
N ALA A 151 4.97 8.75 -17.37
CA ALA A 151 5.47 9.36 -16.15
C ALA A 151 4.50 9.11 -14.96
N LEU A 152 3.20 9.19 -15.20
CA LEU A 152 2.17 8.86 -14.22
C LEU A 152 2.32 7.40 -13.75
N GLY A 153 2.46 6.46 -14.68
CA GLY A 153 2.70 5.05 -14.37
C GLY A 153 3.97 4.83 -13.53
N ALA A 154 5.06 5.56 -13.83
CA ALA A 154 6.28 5.47 -13.04
C ALA A 154 6.08 5.95 -11.58
N VAL A 155 5.31 7.02 -11.38
CA VAL A 155 4.97 7.50 -10.03
C VAL A 155 4.06 6.51 -9.30
N HIS A 156 3.10 5.89 -9.96
CA HIS A 156 2.27 4.83 -9.36
C HIS A 156 3.13 3.69 -8.79
N TRP A 157 4.10 3.21 -9.57
CA TRP A 157 5.03 2.17 -9.10
C TRP A 157 5.97 2.67 -8.00
N ALA A 158 6.42 3.92 -8.07
CA ALA A 158 7.22 4.52 -7.00
C ALA A 158 6.44 4.61 -5.68
N LEU A 159 5.16 5.00 -5.71
CA LEU A 159 4.28 5.01 -4.53
C LEU A 159 4.11 3.61 -3.93
N VAL A 160 3.82 2.60 -4.75
CA VAL A 160 3.69 1.21 -4.29
C VAL A 160 4.99 0.70 -3.68
N ALA A 161 6.12 0.90 -4.36
CA ALA A 161 7.43 0.46 -3.89
C ALA A 161 7.81 1.14 -2.56
N ALA A 162 7.59 2.45 -2.47
CA ALA A 162 7.85 3.22 -1.25
C ALA A 162 6.95 2.79 -0.08
N GLY A 163 5.67 2.55 -0.33
CA GLY A 163 4.73 2.02 0.66
C GLY A 163 5.10 0.61 1.12
N VAL A 164 5.50 -0.28 0.18
CA VAL A 164 5.99 -1.64 0.52
C VAL A 164 7.27 -1.57 1.34
N ALA A 165 8.21 -0.68 1.00
CA ALA A 165 9.42 -0.49 1.79
C ALA A 165 9.09 0.04 3.20
N PHE A 166 8.24 1.05 3.30
CA PHE A 166 7.83 1.68 4.55
C PHE A 166 7.16 0.69 5.52
N PHE A 167 6.07 0.05 5.11
CA PHE A 167 5.36 -0.91 5.96
C PHE A 167 6.11 -2.23 6.12
N GLY A 168 6.90 -2.64 5.11
CA GLY A 168 7.76 -3.81 5.19
C GLY A 168 8.86 -3.66 6.23
N CYS A 169 9.52 -2.50 6.29
CA CYS A 169 10.48 -2.16 7.33
C CYS A 169 9.84 -2.15 8.73
N ALA A 170 8.64 -1.55 8.86
CA ALA A 170 7.90 -1.57 10.12
C ALA A 170 7.59 -3.00 10.59
N LEU A 171 7.10 -3.85 9.69
CA LEU A 171 6.82 -5.25 10.01
C LEU A 171 8.09 -6.03 10.41
N ALA A 172 9.18 -5.85 9.65
CA ALA A 172 10.46 -6.48 9.97
C ALA A 172 11.04 -5.99 11.30
N ALA A 173 10.89 -4.70 11.63
CA ALA A 173 11.28 -4.14 12.91
C ALA A 173 10.51 -4.79 14.08
N LEU A 174 9.19 -4.96 13.94
CA LEU A 174 8.36 -5.66 14.93
C LEU A 174 8.78 -7.12 15.11
N GLN A 175 9.06 -7.82 14.01
CA GLN A 175 9.42 -9.24 14.04
C GLN A 175 10.81 -9.51 14.59
N SER A 176 11.73 -8.56 14.42
CA SER A 176 13.11 -8.67 14.94
C SER A 176 13.18 -8.55 16.46
N GLY A 177 12.17 -7.96 17.10
CA GLY A 177 12.18 -7.62 18.52
C GLY A 177 13.20 -6.57 18.92
N ARG A 178 13.96 -6.02 17.95
CA ARG A 178 15.01 -5.02 18.22
C ARG A 178 14.45 -3.64 18.58
N PHE A 179 13.27 -3.33 18.06
CA PHE A 179 12.62 -2.04 18.30
C PHE A 179 11.40 -2.22 19.20
N HIS A 180 11.23 -1.28 20.12
CA HIS A 180 10.05 -1.28 20.97
C HIS A 180 8.78 -1.10 20.11
N PRO A 181 7.70 -1.88 20.33
CA PRO A 181 6.50 -1.80 19.50
C PRO A 181 5.87 -0.42 19.39
N LEU A 182 5.91 0.38 20.48
CA LEU A 182 5.43 1.77 20.44
C LEU A 182 6.29 2.66 19.54
N ALA A 183 7.61 2.44 19.49
CA ALA A 183 8.47 3.19 18.57
C ALA A 183 8.12 2.85 17.10
N VAL A 184 7.80 1.60 16.81
CA VAL A 184 7.33 1.21 15.47
C VAL A 184 5.93 1.78 15.19
N ALA A 185 5.04 1.81 16.17
CA ALA A 185 3.72 2.45 16.03
C ALA A 185 3.88 3.95 15.70
N LEU A 186 4.75 4.66 16.43
CA LEU A 186 5.04 6.08 16.16
C LEU A 186 5.69 6.29 14.79
N TYR A 187 6.61 5.41 14.38
CA TYR A 187 7.17 5.43 13.03
C TYR A 187 6.07 5.35 11.97
N VAL A 188 5.12 4.41 12.10
CA VAL A 188 4.03 4.26 11.15
C VAL A 188 3.10 5.47 11.15
N VAL A 189 2.75 6.00 12.31
CA VAL A 189 1.87 7.17 12.44
C VAL A 189 2.53 8.45 11.92
N SER A 190 3.85 8.58 12.06
CA SER A 190 4.56 9.82 11.71
C SER A 190 4.45 10.22 10.23
N ILE A 191 4.16 9.26 9.32
CA ILE A 191 3.97 9.57 7.90
C ILE A 191 2.72 10.43 7.65
N MET A 192 1.73 10.39 8.57
CA MET A 192 0.54 11.23 8.50
C MET A 192 0.88 12.72 8.46
N ALA A 193 1.88 13.14 9.24
CA ALA A 193 2.21 14.56 9.33
C ALA A 193 2.49 15.18 7.94
N GLY A 194 3.18 14.44 7.07
CA GLY A 194 3.43 14.87 5.69
C GLY A 194 2.17 14.86 4.83
N THR A 195 1.37 13.80 4.92
CA THR A 195 0.12 13.65 4.17
C THR A 195 -0.89 14.73 4.57
N ASP A 196 -1.06 14.91 5.89
CA ASP A 196 -2.01 15.88 6.45
C ASP A 196 -1.58 17.32 6.17
N ALA A 197 -0.27 17.61 6.17
CA ALA A 197 0.24 18.94 5.81
C ALA A 197 -0.12 19.31 4.36
N ILE A 198 0.05 18.38 3.41
CA ILE A 198 -0.37 18.61 2.02
C ILE A 198 -1.91 18.73 1.95
N GLY A 199 -2.63 17.85 2.62
CA GLY A 199 -4.10 17.89 2.66
C GLY A 199 -4.64 19.22 3.18
N LEU A 200 -4.10 19.70 4.30
CA LEU A 200 -4.49 21.00 4.90
C LEU A 200 -4.10 22.16 3.99
N TRP A 201 -2.91 22.12 3.39
CA TRP A 201 -2.54 23.14 2.40
C TRP A 201 -3.55 23.21 1.26
N LEU A 202 -3.98 22.09 0.69
CA LEU A 202 -4.99 22.05 -0.38
C LEU A 202 -6.37 22.54 0.09
N ILE A 203 -6.74 22.27 1.36
CA ILE A 203 -8.03 22.72 1.91
C ILE A 203 -8.05 24.25 2.12
N PHE A 204 -6.94 24.84 2.56
CA PHE A 204 -6.92 26.24 2.98
C PHE A 204 -6.38 27.21 1.93
N ASP A 205 -5.73 26.74 0.84
CA ASP A 205 -5.30 27.64 -0.23
C ASP A 205 -6.53 28.11 -1.05
N PRO A 206 -6.82 29.41 -1.07
CA PRO A 206 -7.97 29.97 -1.78
C PRO A 206 -7.79 29.99 -3.31
N ARG A 207 -6.61 29.63 -3.81
CA ARG A 207 -6.26 29.65 -5.24
C ARG A 207 -6.23 28.24 -5.77
N ALA A 208 -6.61 28.05 -7.03
CA ALA A 208 -6.35 26.79 -7.72
C ALA A 208 -4.83 26.62 -7.91
N VAL A 209 -4.27 25.60 -7.27
CA VAL A 209 -2.82 25.33 -7.26
C VAL A 209 -2.40 24.53 -8.49
N TYR A 210 -3.30 23.71 -9.04
CA TYR A 210 -3.02 22.82 -10.17
C TYR A 210 -3.84 23.21 -11.38
N ASP A 211 -3.21 23.11 -12.57
CA ASP A 211 -3.85 23.40 -13.84
C ASP A 211 -5.04 22.46 -14.12
N GLY A 212 -6.14 23.04 -14.59
CA GLY A 212 -7.32 22.29 -15.01
C GLY A 212 -8.25 21.84 -13.90
N PHE A 213 -7.96 22.11 -12.62
CA PHE A 213 -8.80 21.80 -11.48
C PHE A 213 -9.38 23.06 -10.84
N THR A 214 -10.56 22.92 -10.23
CA THR A 214 -11.19 24.02 -9.49
C THR A 214 -10.75 24.03 -8.03
N VAL A 215 -10.87 25.20 -7.37
CA VAL A 215 -10.63 25.31 -5.91
C VAL A 215 -11.54 24.37 -5.13
N ALA A 216 -12.80 24.20 -5.53
CA ALA A 216 -13.72 23.29 -4.87
C ALA A 216 -13.28 21.82 -4.98
N ASP A 217 -12.72 21.39 -6.11
CA ASP A 217 -12.17 20.05 -6.26
C ASP A 217 -10.86 19.89 -5.48
N GLN A 218 -10.03 20.92 -5.44
CA GLN A 218 -8.82 20.97 -4.62
C GLN A 218 -9.13 20.80 -3.13
N HIS A 219 -10.16 21.49 -2.60
CA HIS A 219 -10.57 21.30 -1.20
C HIS A 219 -11.05 19.87 -0.92
N ARG A 220 -11.79 19.24 -1.86
CA ARG A 220 -12.17 17.82 -1.75
C ARG A 220 -10.95 16.90 -1.78
N ALA A 221 -9.99 17.20 -2.64
CA ALA A 221 -8.74 16.45 -2.74
C ALA A 221 -7.94 16.49 -1.43
N GLY A 222 -7.83 17.67 -0.82
CA GLY A 222 -7.23 17.82 0.51
C GLY A 222 -7.95 17.03 1.59
N ALA A 223 -9.29 17.03 1.59
CA ALA A 223 -10.08 16.22 2.52
C ALA A 223 -9.87 14.71 2.33
N VAL A 224 -9.72 14.25 1.08
CA VAL A 224 -9.39 12.85 0.77
C VAL A 224 -8.02 12.48 1.33
N MET A 225 -7.02 13.34 1.17
CA MET A 225 -5.66 13.11 1.72
C MET A 225 -5.69 13.02 3.24
N PHE A 226 -6.37 13.96 3.90
CA PHE A 226 -6.54 13.96 5.35
C PHE A 226 -7.23 12.68 5.84
N ALA A 227 -8.32 12.25 5.17
CA ALA A 227 -8.98 10.99 5.48
C ALA A 227 -8.07 9.77 5.26
N ALA A 228 -7.23 9.78 4.24
CA ALA A 228 -6.29 8.70 3.96
C ALA A 228 -5.19 8.57 5.04
N GLY A 229 -4.82 9.65 5.72
CA GLY A 229 -3.95 9.65 6.89
C GLY A 229 -4.45 8.75 8.03
N MET A 230 -5.75 8.47 8.08
CA MET A 230 -6.31 7.51 9.05
C MET A 230 -5.79 6.07 8.85
N VAL A 231 -5.33 5.69 7.65
CA VAL A 231 -4.82 4.34 7.39
C VAL A 231 -3.56 4.04 8.23
N PRO A 232 -2.46 4.82 8.15
CA PRO A 232 -1.30 4.60 9.02
C PRO A 232 -1.63 4.80 10.51
N LEU A 233 -2.57 5.69 10.87
CA LEU A 233 -3.03 5.82 12.25
C LEU A 233 -3.64 4.52 12.78
N LEU A 234 -4.57 3.90 12.03
CA LEU A 234 -5.19 2.65 12.42
C LEU A 234 -4.19 1.50 12.52
N VAL A 235 -3.20 1.45 11.62
CA VAL A 235 -2.12 0.45 11.69
C VAL A 235 -1.27 0.66 12.94
N GLY A 236 -0.83 1.88 13.22
CA GLY A 236 -0.04 2.19 14.41
C GLY A 236 -0.81 1.94 15.71
N ALA A 237 -2.10 2.34 15.76
CA ALA A 237 -2.97 2.05 16.89
C ALA A 237 -3.16 0.54 17.11
N GLY A 238 -3.29 -0.24 16.03
CA GLY A 238 -3.35 -1.70 16.10
C GLY A 238 -2.08 -2.33 16.66
N VAL A 239 -0.90 -1.80 16.30
CA VAL A 239 0.39 -2.23 16.86
C VAL A 239 0.46 -1.93 18.36
N ALA A 240 0.13 -0.70 18.76
CA ALA A 240 0.13 -0.27 20.16
C ALA A 240 -0.86 -1.10 21.00
N TYR A 241 -2.08 -1.29 20.51
CA TYR A 241 -3.09 -2.10 21.18
C TYR A 241 -2.63 -3.55 21.42
N ARG A 242 -2.07 -4.20 20.39
CA ARG A 242 -1.57 -5.57 20.53
C ARG A 242 -0.45 -5.68 21.55
N TRP A 243 0.44 -4.70 21.60
CA TRP A 243 1.49 -4.65 22.61
C TRP A 243 0.92 -4.50 24.03
N LEU A 244 0.00 -3.57 24.25
CA LEU A 244 -0.67 -3.38 25.55
C LEU A 244 -1.42 -4.64 25.99
N ALA A 245 -2.18 -5.26 25.10
CA ALA A 245 -2.91 -6.49 25.38
C ALA A 245 -1.99 -7.68 25.70
N SER A 246 -0.75 -7.69 25.18
CA SER A 246 0.24 -8.72 25.53
C SER A 246 0.94 -8.44 26.86
N ALA A 247 1.13 -7.18 27.22
CA ALA A 247 1.76 -6.77 28.48
C ALA A 247 0.88 -7.05 29.71
N GLY A 248 -0.46 -6.97 29.55
CA GLY A 248 -1.43 -7.23 30.62
C GLY A 248 -1.71 -8.72 30.91
N ARG A 249 -1.10 -9.66 30.15
CA ARG A 249 -1.27 -11.10 30.44
C ARG A 249 -0.38 -11.54 31.58
N PRO A 250 -0.91 -12.26 32.62
CA PRO A 250 -0.11 -12.79 33.72
C PRO A 250 1.02 -13.68 33.20
N ALA A 251 2.17 -13.65 33.89
CA ALA A 251 3.37 -14.41 33.50
C ALA A 251 3.15 -15.94 33.44
N ALA A 252 2.13 -16.46 34.12
CA ALA A 252 1.76 -17.88 34.10
C ALA A 252 1.12 -18.38 32.79
N ALA A 253 0.82 -17.50 31.84
CA ALA A 253 0.20 -17.83 30.55
C ALA A 253 1.17 -17.64 29.35
N ARG A 254 2.48 -17.43 29.62
CA ARG A 254 3.52 -17.25 28.60
C ARG A 254 4.31 -18.52 28.34
#